data_4a66e60b3d7cea398577b7f8222c0926
#
_entry.id   4a66e60b3d7cea398577b7f8222c0926
#
_cell.length_a   1.000
_cell.length_b   1.000
_cell.length_c   1.000
_cell.angle_alpha   90.00
_cell.angle_beta   90.00
_cell.angle_gamma   90.00
#
_symmetry.space_group_name_H-M   'P 1'
#
loop_
_entity.id
_entity.type
_entity.pdbx_description
1 polymer ?
#
loop_
_entity_poly.entity_id
_entity_poly.type
_entity_poly.pdbx_seq_one_letter_code
_entity_poly.pdbx_strand_id
1 'polypeptide(L)'
;MNQKIIKICEQKLIFLNYSQRTINCYLSYINKFVISLGDKQIIHCNSNDFQSYIDNYKFTSTSQQNQIINAIRFLYKFGLNKKYDKVSFIRPKSEKKLPQVIDNEFILNKLNNIKNLKHKAVLTLTYSVGLRVSEIVNLKIEDIDSNRMIIHIKNAKGRKDRIVPLSQTVLDLLRVYFKAYHPTVYLFNGQSNLQYSIKSCQLIFKKWIDEKSHIHILRHSCFTNLLESGTDLRIIQKIAGHSNVKTTEIYTHVSNQLLNKVKLPI
;
A
#
# COMPACT_ATOMS: atom_id res chain seq x y z
N MET A 1 12.32 34.18 -0.46
CA MET A 1 13.01 33.29 -1.42
C MET A 1 12.71 31.82 -1.15
N ASN A 2 12.77 31.34 0.08
CA ASN A 2 12.49 29.94 0.44
C ASN A 2 11.12 29.43 -0.08
N GLN A 3 10.04 30.20 0.09
CA GLN A 3 8.71 29.82 -0.40
C GLN A 3 8.64 29.64 -1.92
N LYS A 4 9.42 30.44 -2.70
CA LYS A 4 9.47 30.29 -4.16
C LYS A 4 10.07 28.91 -4.55
N ILE A 5 11.12 28.48 -3.85
CA ILE A 5 11.76 27.18 -4.10
C ILE A 5 10.83 26.02 -3.72
N ILE A 6 10.10 26.14 -2.60
CA ILE A 6 9.10 25.14 -2.19
C ILE A 6 8.01 25.02 -3.25
N LYS A 7 7.51 26.14 -3.79
CA LYS A 7 6.52 26.15 -4.87
C LYS A 7 7.04 25.51 -6.15
N ILE A 8 8.30 25.70 -6.50
CA ILE A 8 8.95 25.01 -7.63
C ILE A 8 8.95 23.49 -7.41
N CYS A 9 9.29 23.04 -6.18
CA CYS A 9 9.24 21.61 -5.84
C CYS A 9 7.82 21.06 -5.96
N GLU A 10 6.81 21.76 -5.46
CA GLU A 10 5.41 21.38 -5.56
C GLU A 10 4.96 21.22 -7.02
N GLN A 11 5.19 22.24 -7.84
CA GLN A 11 4.87 22.21 -9.26
C GLN A 11 5.57 21.05 -9.99
N LYS A 12 6.84 20.79 -9.64
CA LYS A 12 7.59 19.70 -10.24
C LYS A 12 7.08 18.33 -9.79
N LEU A 13 6.66 18.17 -8.54
CA LEU A 13 6.02 16.94 -8.05
C LEU A 13 4.70 16.68 -8.78
N ILE A 14 3.88 17.73 -8.98
CA ILE A 14 2.64 17.65 -9.75
C ILE A 14 2.93 17.27 -11.21
N PHE A 15 3.86 17.97 -11.86
CA PHE A 15 4.26 17.70 -13.24
C PHE A 15 4.76 16.26 -13.44
N LEU A 16 5.53 15.74 -12.47
CA LEU A 16 6.03 14.36 -12.48
C LEU A 16 4.96 13.35 -12.02
N ASN A 17 3.73 13.79 -11.81
CA ASN A 17 2.58 12.94 -11.53
C ASN A 17 2.68 12.12 -10.23
N TYR A 18 3.33 12.69 -9.20
CA TYR A 18 3.35 12.08 -7.87
C TYR A 18 1.96 12.06 -7.24
N SER A 19 1.68 11.05 -6.39
CA SER A 19 0.42 11.01 -5.64
C SER A 19 0.32 12.19 -4.66
N GLN A 20 -0.89 12.70 -4.41
CA GLN A 20 -1.11 13.81 -3.47
C GLN A 20 -0.50 13.50 -2.09
N ARG A 21 -0.60 12.25 -1.63
CA ARG A 21 0.02 11.82 -0.37
C ARG A 21 1.55 11.98 -0.40
N THR A 22 2.19 11.65 -1.52
CA THR A 22 3.65 11.81 -1.67
C THR A 22 4.03 13.28 -1.74
N ILE A 23 3.25 14.09 -2.46
CA ILE A 23 3.44 15.54 -2.55
C ILE A 23 3.40 16.15 -1.15
N ASN A 24 2.34 15.91 -0.39
CA ASN A 24 2.17 16.42 0.97
C ASN A 24 3.31 15.96 1.89
N CYS A 25 3.72 14.70 1.79
CA CYS A 25 4.81 14.13 2.57
C CYS A 25 6.15 14.83 2.27
N TYR A 26 6.49 14.98 0.98
CA TYR A 26 7.75 15.61 0.57
C TYR A 26 7.77 17.09 0.96
N LEU A 27 6.70 17.83 0.70
CA LEU A 27 6.60 19.24 1.07
C LEU A 27 6.70 19.44 2.59
N SER A 28 6.08 18.56 3.38
CA SER A 28 6.21 18.60 4.85
C SER A 28 7.66 18.45 5.29
N TYR A 29 8.41 17.50 4.73
CA TYR A 29 9.82 17.32 5.07
C TYR A 29 10.72 18.44 4.55
N ILE A 30 10.45 18.96 3.35
CA ILE A 30 11.15 20.12 2.81
C ILE A 30 10.94 21.34 3.71
N ASN A 31 9.68 21.60 4.13
CA ASN A 31 9.39 22.70 5.05
C ASN A 31 10.12 22.56 6.39
N LYS A 32 10.15 21.36 6.98
CA LYS A 32 10.88 21.11 8.22
C LYS A 32 12.39 21.38 8.07
N PHE A 33 12.96 20.98 6.95
CA PHE A 33 14.35 21.29 6.64
C PHE A 33 14.57 22.81 6.52
N VAL A 34 13.72 23.53 5.80
CA VAL A 34 13.81 25.00 5.65
C VAL A 34 13.73 25.70 7.00
N ILE A 35 12.82 25.26 7.88
CA ILE A 35 12.68 25.79 9.24
C ILE A 35 13.98 25.57 10.04
N SER A 36 14.63 24.42 9.90
CA SER A 36 15.86 24.10 10.63
C SER A 36 17.08 24.95 10.21
N LEU A 37 16.99 25.63 9.05
CA LEU A 37 18.06 26.53 8.57
C LEU A 37 18.07 27.89 9.29
N GLY A 38 17.02 28.25 10.05
CA GLY A 38 16.88 29.55 10.66
C GLY A 38 16.91 30.66 9.59
N ASP A 39 17.81 31.62 9.76
CA ASP A 39 17.96 32.76 8.84
C ASP A 39 18.69 32.44 7.53
N LYS A 40 19.29 31.24 7.44
CA LYS A 40 20.02 30.83 6.24
C LYS A 40 19.06 30.56 5.08
N GLN A 41 19.30 31.23 3.95
CA GLN A 41 18.48 30.97 2.76
C GLN A 41 18.87 29.62 2.14
N ILE A 42 17.84 28.87 1.72
CA ILE A 42 17.99 27.52 1.17
C ILE A 42 18.85 27.48 -0.11
N ILE A 43 18.90 28.57 -0.87
CA ILE A 43 19.72 28.65 -2.07
C ILE A 43 21.24 28.60 -1.78
N HIS A 44 21.63 28.98 -0.57
CA HIS A 44 23.02 28.94 -0.10
C HIS A 44 23.37 27.64 0.62
N CYS A 45 22.41 26.68 0.71
CA CYS A 45 22.68 25.38 1.30
C CYS A 45 23.61 24.55 0.42
N ASN A 46 24.55 23.91 1.08
CA ASN A 46 25.46 22.95 0.48
C ASN A 46 25.20 21.53 1.03
N SER A 47 26.03 20.58 0.62
CA SER A 47 25.93 19.19 1.06
C SER A 47 26.07 19.01 2.57
N ASN A 48 26.87 19.84 3.23
CA ASN A 48 27.11 19.72 4.67
C ASN A 48 25.87 20.14 5.48
N ASP A 49 25.12 21.14 5.01
CA ASP A 49 23.86 21.54 5.65
C ASP A 49 22.82 20.41 5.61
N PHE A 50 22.73 19.71 4.48
CA PHE A 50 21.85 18.55 4.34
C PHE A 50 22.31 17.38 5.21
N GLN A 51 23.62 17.11 5.23
CA GLN A 51 24.16 16.03 6.06
C GLN A 51 23.94 16.34 7.55
N SER A 52 24.26 17.55 8.00
CA SER A 52 24.03 17.98 9.37
C SER A 52 22.56 17.88 9.78
N TYR A 53 21.62 18.24 8.88
CA TYR A 53 20.20 18.06 9.15
C TYR A 53 19.83 16.61 9.33
N ILE A 54 20.30 15.71 8.48
CA ILE A 54 20.04 14.27 8.57
C ILE A 54 20.65 13.68 9.84
N ASP A 55 21.89 14.05 10.17
CA ASP A 55 22.60 13.52 11.34
C ASP A 55 21.95 13.94 12.67
N ASN A 56 21.38 15.14 12.71
CA ASN A 56 20.68 15.67 13.89
C ASN A 56 19.18 15.33 13.95
N TYR A 57 18.61 14.72 12.90
CA TYR A 57 17.18 14.42 12.87
C TYR A 57 16.87 13.14 13.67
N LYS A 58 15.95 13.24 14.64
CA LYS A 58 15.47 12.08 15.39
C LYS A 58 14.46 11.28 14.57
N PHE A 59 14.91 10.23 13.91
CA PHE A 59 14.05 9.37 13.11
C PHE A 59 13.23 8.43 13.98
N THR A 60 11.96 8.25 13.65
CA THR A 60 11.07 7.28 14.30
C THR A 60 11.13 5.90 13.62
N SER A 61 11.63 5.83 12.38
CA SER A 61 11.79 4.58 11.63
C SER A 61 12.74 4.75 10.44
N THR A 62 13.31 3.64 9.99
CA THR A 62 14.13 3.58 8.76
C THR A 62 13.35 3.99 7.51
N SER A 63 12.03 3.73 7.49
CA SER A 63 11.13 4.17 6.41
C SER A 63 11.02 5.69 6.38
N GLN A 64 10.83 6.33 7.54
CA GLN A 64 10.78 7.79 7.65
C GLN A 64 12.10 8.42 7.21
N GLN A 65 13.23 7.87 7.67
CA GLN A 65 14.56 8.34 7.27
C GLN A 65 14.72 8.31 5.74
N ASN A 66 14.36 7.21 5.09
CA ASN A 66 14.40 7.09 3.63
C ASN A 66 13.48 8.09 2.92
N GLN A 67 12.30 8.38 3.49
CA GLN A 67 11.38 9.39 2.93
C GLN A 67 11.96 10.80 3.02
N ILE A 68 12.56 11.16 4.16
CA ILE A 68 13.21 12.46 4.35
C ILE A 68 14.38 12.62 3.39
N ILE A 69 15.25 11.62 3.29
CA ILE A 69 16.35 11.61 2.33
C ILE A 69 15.84 11.82 0.90
N ASN A 70 14.77 11.13 0.50
CA ASN A 70 14.20 11.29 -0.83
C ASN A 70 13.61 12.69 -1.05
N ALA A 71 12.94 13.27 -0.06
CA ALA A 71 12.38 14.63 -0.14
C ALA A 71 13.48 15.69 -0.27
N ILE A 72 14.57 15.58 0.52
CA ILE A 72 15.71 16.50 0.44
C ILE A 72 16.45 16.32 -0.89
N ARG A 73 16.63 15.07 -1.36
CA ARG A 73 17.20 14.82 -2.68
C ARG A 73 16.35 15.44 -3.81
N PHE A 74 15.04 15.40 -3.67
CA PHE A 74 14.14 16.03 -4.63
C PHE A 74 14.31 17.54 -4.63
N LEU A 75 14.35 18.16 -3.45
CA LEU A 75 14.62 19.60 -3.30
C LEU A 75 15.94 20.00 -3.94
N TYR A 76 17.02 19.26 -3.66
CA TYR A 76 18.35 19.55 -4.20
C TYR A 76 18.33 19.52 -5.73
N LYS A 77 17.76 18.45 -6.31
CA LYS A 77 17.72 18.23 -7.75
C LYS A 77 16.83 19.23 -8.48
N PHE A 78 15.62 19.45 -7.99
CA PHE A 78 14.59 20.20 -8.72
C PHE A 78 14.31 21.61 -8.15
N GLY A 79 14.49 21.81 -6.86
CA GLY A 79 14.32 23.11 -6.24
C GLY A 79 15.55 24.00 -6.40
N LEU A 80 16.73 23.43 -6.25
CA LEU A 80 17.99 24.19 -6.33
C LEU A 80 18.71 24.04 -7.68
N ASN A 81 18.23 23.16 -8.55
CA ASN A 81 18.83 22.83 -9.84
C ASN A 81 20.35 22.50 -9.73
N LYS A 82 20.74 21.86 -8.64
CA LYS A 82 22.13 21.47 -8.39
C LYS A 82 22.36 20.04 -8.88
N LYS A 83 23.47 19.83 -9.61
CA LYS A 83 23.91 18.47 -9.91
C LYS A 83 24.29 17.78 -8.59
N TYR A 84 23.94 16.53 -8.51
CA TYR A 84 24.20 15.69 -7.35
C TYR A 84 25.71 15.47 -7.25
N ASP A 85 26.39 16.29 -6.46
CA ASP A 85 27.68 15.88 -5.96
C ASP A 85 27.44 14.65 -5.08
N LYS A 86 28.36 13.69 -5.14
CA LYS A 86 28.29 12.37 -4.51
C LYS A 86 28.14 12.40 -2.98
N VAL A 87 27.32 13.28 -2.44
CA VAL A 87 26.91 13.20 -1.05
C VAL A 87 26.07 11.93 -0.94
N SER A 88 26.76 10.87 -0.65
CA SER A 88 26.16 9.60 -0.32
C SER A 88 25.44 9.76 1.00
N PHE A 89 24.19 10.22 0.98
CA PHE A 89 23.32 9.99 2.12
C PHE A 89 23.36 8.49 2.41
N ILE A 90 24.08 8.11 3.45
CA ILE A 90 24.15 6.72 3.87
C ILE A 90 22.74 6.32 4.26
N ARG A 91 22.18 5.39 3.49
CA ARG A 91 20.85 4.87 3.79
C ARG A 91 20.96 3.86 4.92
N PRO A 92 20.00 3.87 5.85
CA PRO A 92 19.97 2.85 6.89
C PRO A 92 19.85 1.47 6.25
N LYS A 93 20.51 0.48 6.80
CA LYS A 93 20.28 -0.92 6.44
C LYS A 93 18.79 -1.23 6.67
N SER A 94 18.11 -1.71 5.64
CA SER A 94 16.72 -2.16 5.79
C SER A 94 16.73 -3.57 6.37
N GLU A 95 16.12 -3.75 7.52
CA GLU A 95 15.77 -5.09 7.98
C GLU A 95 14.71 -5.67 7.06
N LYS A 96 15.00 -6.78 6.42
CA LYS A 96 14.01 -7.55 5.67
C LYS A 96 13.23 -8.41 6.65
N LYS A 97 12.18 -7.85 7.23
CA LYS A 97 11.23 -8.65 8.02
C LYS A 97 10.36 -9.46 7.07
N LEU A 98 10.23 -10.76 7.34
CA LEU A 98 9.25 -11.57 6.63
C LEU A 98 7.84 -11.05 6.92
N PRO A 99 6.94 -11.02 5.93
CA PRO A 99 5.56 -10.63 6.17
C PRO A 99 4.91 -11.60 7.16
N GLN A 100 4.17 -11.04 8.09
CA GLN A 100 3.30 -11.84 8.94
C GLN A 100 2.13 -12.36 8.10
N VAL A 101 1.75 -13.60 8.33
CA VAL A 101 0.59 -14.24 7.71
C VAL A 101 -0.30 -14.83 8.80
N ILE A 102 -1.59 -14.89 8.53
CA ILE A 102 -2.59 -15.53 9.38
C ILE A 102 -3.03 -16.79 8.65
N ASP A 103 -3.22 -17.85 9.41
CA ASP A 103 -3.69 -19.12 8.90
C ASP A 103 -5.04 -19.00 8.17
N ASN A 104 -5.20 -19.78 7.10
CA ASN A 104 -6.39 -19.75 6.25
C ASN A 104 -7.66 -20.14 7.00
N GLU A 105 -7.63 -21.23 7.76
CA GLU A 105 -8.81 -21.73 8.47
C GLU A 105 -9.24 -20.73 9.55
N PHE A 106 -8.27 -20.11 10.22
CA PHE A 106 -8.54 -19.07 11.20
C PHE A 106 -9.24 -17.87 10.53
N ILE A 107 -8.75 -17.39 9.37
CA ILE A 107 -9.37 -16.27 8.65
C ILE A 107 -10.81 -16.65 8.23
N LEU A 108 -11.00 -17.83 7.63
CA LEU A 108 -12.31 -18.27 7.16
C LEU A 108 -13.31 -18.39 8.31
N ASN A 109 -12.89 -18.95 9.44
CA ASN A 109 -13.72 -19.03 10.64
C ASN A 109 -14.12 -17.63 11.13
N LYS A 110 -13.17 -16.70 11.24
CA LYS A 110 -13.46 -15.32 11.62
C LYS A 110 -14.44 -14.65 10.64
N LEU A 111 -14.23 -14.76 9.33
CA LEU A 111 -15.11 -14.19 8.31
C LEU A 111 -16.53 -14.75 8.38
N ASN A 112 -16.69 -16.06 8.63
CA ASN A 112 -18.00 -16.70 8.73
C ASN A 112 -18.80 -16.18 9.91
N ASN A 113 -18.15 -15.86 11.02
CA ASN A 113 -18.78 -15.37 12.24
C ASN A 113 -19.11 -13.86 12.22
N ILE A 114 -18.78 -13.13 11.16
CA ILE A 114 -19.13 -11.69 11.04
C ILE A 114 -20.63 -11.54 10.80
N LYS A 115 -21.35 -10.97 11.78
CA LYS A 115 -22.79 -10.70 11.66
C LYS A 115 -23.12 -9.52 10.73
N ASN A 116 -22.27 -8.47 10.73
CA ASN A 116 -22.51 -7.30 9.87
C ASN A 116 -22.15 -7.62 8.41
N LEU A 117 -23.12 -7.64 7.55
CA LEU A 117 -23.00 -8.05 6.15
C LEU A 117 -22.01 -7.19 5.35
N LYS A 118 -21.99 -5.85 5.57
CA LYS A 118 -21.01 -4.96 4.93
C LYS A 118 -19.59 -5.30 5.37
N HIS A 119 -19.36 -5.48 6.66
CA HIS A 119 -18.04 -5.82 7.19
C HIS A 119 -17.57 -7.18 6.64
N LYS A 120 -18.47 -8.16 6.61
CA LYS A 120 -18.21 -9.47 6.02
C LYS A 120 -17.81 -9.34 4.56
N ALA A 121 -18.60 -8.62 3.74
CA ALA A 121 -18.35 -8.45 2.32
C ALA A 121 -16.99 -7.74 2.06
N VAL A 122 -16.68 -6.64 2.79
CA VAL A 122 -15.40 -5.92 2.67
C VAL A 122 -14.22 -6.82 2.97
N LEU A 123 -14.24 -7.54 4.11
CA LEU A 123 -13.10 -8.35 4.55
C LEU A 123 -12.95 -9.62 3.70
N THR A 124 -14.06 -10.28 3.34
CA THR A 124 -14.05 -11.45 2.47
C THR A 124 -13.49 -11.12 1.09
N LEU A 125 -13.96 -10.03 0.47
CA LEU A 125 -13.44 -9.60 -0.83
C LEU A 125 -11.97 -9.18 -0.76
N THR A 126 -11.58 -8.50 0.33
CA THR A 126 -10.17 -8.13 0.54
C THR A 126 -9.28 -9.36 0.60
N TYR A 127 -9.71 -10.40 1.31
CA TYR A 127 -8.96 -11.64 1.46
C TYR A 127 -8.95 -12.48 0.19
N SER A 128 -10.11 -12.67 -0.45
CA SER A 128 -10.28 -13.63 -1.56
C SER A 128 -9.34 -13.40 -2.74
N VAL A 129 -9.00 -12.15 -3.03
CA VAL A 129 -8.12 -11.76 -4.16
C VAL A 129 -6.97 -10.85 -3.75
N GLY A 130 -6.76 -10.68 -2.46
CA GLY A 130 -5.65 -9.92 -1.91
C GLY A 130 -5.65 -8.45 -2.29
N LEU A 131 -6.81 -7.77 -2.27
CA LEU A 131 -6.91 -6.35 -2.60
C LEU A 131 -6.15 -5.46 -1.62
N ARG A 132 -5.58 -4.36 -2.13
CA ARG A 132 -5.10 -3.29 -1.26
C ARG A 132 -6.30 -2.54 -0.66
N VAL A 133 -6.14 -2.00 0.55
CA VAL A 133 -7.22 -1.24 1.19
C VAL A 133 -7.69 -0.05 0.35
N SER A 134 -6.78 0.59 -0.39
CA SER A 134 -7.14 1.66 -1.32
C SER A 134 -7.92 1.17 -2.54
N GLU A 135 -7.71 -0.06 -2.97
CA GLU A 135 -8.43 -0.67 -4.09
C GLU A 135 -9.85 -1.02 -3.66
N ILE A 136 -10.03 -1.61 -2.47
CA ILE A 136 -11.35 -1.99 -1.97
C ILE A 136 -12.26 -0.78 -1.77
N VAL A 137 -11.74 0.34 -1.25
CA VAL A 137 -12.56 1.54 -1.04
C VAL A 137 -12.89 2.29 -2.33
N ASN A 138 -12.05 2.14 -3.38
CA ASN A 138 -12.26 2.76 -4.68
C ASN A 138 -13.08 1.88 -5.65
N LEU A 139 -13.34 0.62 -5.28
CA LEU A 139 -14.02 -0.33 -6.15
C LEU A 139 -15.46 0.12 -6.41
N LYS A 140 -15.83 0.19 -7.67
CA LYS A 140 -17.17 0.56 -8.11
C LYS A 140 -17.98 -0.69 -8.45
N ILE A 141 -19.31 -0.53 -8.50
CA ILE A 141 -20.22 -1.60 -8.89
C ILE A 141 -19.93 -2.06 -10.32
N GLU A 142 -19.69 -1.11 -11.22
CA GLU A 142 -19.35 -1.38 -12.63
C GLU A 142 -18.04 -2.17 -12.85
N ASP A 143 -17.19 -2.25 -11.83
CA ASP A 143 -15.94 -3.00 -11.91
C ASP A 143 -16.13 -4.51 -11.70
N ILE A 144 -17.34 -4.94 -11.27
CA ILE A 144 -17.68 -6.34 -11.07
C ILE A 144 -18.35 -6.89 -12.34
N ASP A 145 -17.62 -7.72 -13.08
CA ASP A 145 -18.17 -8.43 -14.22
C ASP A 145 -18.61 -9.86 -13.80
N SER A 146 -19.88 -10.01 -13.46
CA SER A 146 -20.43 -11.27 -13.01
C SER A 146 -20.56 -12.32 -14.15
N ASN A 147 -20.61 -11.88 -15.41
CA ASN A 147 -20.70 -12.80 -16.55
C ASN A 147 -19.35 -13.46 -16.83
N ARG A 148 -18.27 -12.70 -16.73
CA ARG A 148 -16.91 -13.19 -16.93
C ARG A 148 -16.23 -13.67 -15.66
N MET A 149 -16.89 -13.54 -14.52
CA MET A 149 -16.37 -13.89 -13.19
C MET A 149 -15.02 -13.21 -12.90
N ILE A 150 -14.95 -11.90 -13.14
CA ILE A 150 -13.75 -11.09 -12.94
C ILE A 150 -14.07 -9.75 -12.27
N ILE A 151 -13.05 -9.15 -11.67
CA ILE A 151 -13.08 -7.80 -11.10
C ILE A 151 -12.02 -6.95 -11.77
N HIS A 152 -12.40 -5.78 -12.27
CA HIS A 152 -11.50 -4.79 -12.83
C HIS A 152 -10.95 -3.88 -11.73
N ILE A 153 -9.66 -3.92 -11.48
CA ILE A 153 -9.00 -3.03 -10.53
C ILE A 153 -8.36 -1.89 -11.30
N LYS A 154 -9.05 -0.76 -11.30
CA LYS A 154 -8.63 0.47 -11.99
C LYS A 154 -7.73 1.33 -11.10
N ASN A 155 -6.82 2.10 -11.69
CA ASN A 155 -5.95 3.07 -11.00
C ASN A 155 -5.17 2.47 -9.81
N ALA A 156 -4.71 1.21 -9.93
CA ALA A 156 -3.88 0.58 -8.92
C ALA A 156 -2.55 1.33 -8.73
N LYS A 157 -1.76 0.94 -7.72
CA LYS A 157 -0.45 1.55 -7.45
C LYS A 157 0.42 1.57 -8.72
N GLY A 158 0.81 2.77 -9.16
CA GLY A 158 1.54 2.96 -10.42
C GLY A 158 0.63 3.13 -11.63
N ARG A 159 -0.67 3.38 -11.45
CA ARG A 159 -1.69 3.61 -12.50
C ARG A 159 -1.80 2.46 -13.51
N LYS A 160 -1.53 1.23 -13.06
CA LYS A 160 -1.70 0.02 -13.89
C LYS A 160 -2.99 -0.67 -13.50
N ASP A 161 -3.87 -0.81 -14.46
CA ASP A 161 -5.08 -1.59 -14.30
C ASP A 161 -4.74 -3.08 -14.33
N ARG A 162 -5.55 -3.87 -13.64
CA ARG A 162 -5.45 -5.31 -13.67
C ARG A 162 -6.81 -5.97 -13.47
N ILE A 163 -6.89 -7.21 -13.88
CA ILE A 163 -8.06 -8.06 -13.69
C ILE A 163 -7.71 -9.11 -12.63
N VAL A 164 -8.65 -9.37 -11.72
CA VAL A 164 -8.54 -10.44 -10.74
C VAL A 164 -9.77 -11.35 -10.83
N PRO A 165 -9.65 -12.66 -10.52
CA PRO A 165 -10.78 -13.58 -10.57
C PRO A 165 -11.82 -13.27 -9.49
N LEU A 166 -13.07 -13.61 -9.76
CA LEU A 166 -14.19 -13.52 -8.84
C LEU A 166 -14.76 -14.93 -8.62
N SER A 167 -14.77 -15.42 -7.38
CA SER A 167 -15.39 -16.71 -7.07
C SER A 167 -16.91 -16.58 -6.93
N GLN A 168 -17.64 -17.66 -7.18
CA GLN A 168 -19.09 -17.70 -7.04
C GLN A 168 -19.53 -17.35 -5.62
N THR A 169 -18.85 -17.90 -4.61
CA THR A 169 -19.14 -17.61 -3.19
C THR A 169 -19.03 -16.12 -2.87
N VAL A 170 -18.02 -15.45 -3.41
CA VAL A 170 -17.84 -14.00 -3.20
C VAL A 170 -18.92 -13.22 -3.96
N LEU A 171 -19.24 -13.61 -5.19
CA LEU A 171 -20.30 -12.97 -5.96
C LEU A 171 -21.64 -13.06 -5.25
N ASP A 172 -21.99 -14.21 -4.70
CA ASP A 172 -23.26 -14.42 -3.99
C ASP A 172 -23.34 -13.56 -2.72
N LEU A 173 -22.23 -13.49 -1.97
CA LEU A 173 -22.12 -12.57 -0.83
C LEU A 173 -22.31 -11.11 -1.25
N LEU A 174 -21.69 -10.69 -2.36
CA LEU A 174 -21.84 -9.33 -2.88
C LEU A 174 -23.27 -9.04 -3.35
N ARG A 175 -23.96 -10.01 -3.95
CA ARG A 175 -25.38 -9.90 -4.34
C ARG A 175 -26.29 -9.71 -3.13
N VAL A 176 -26.08 -10.49 -2.07
CA VAL A 176 -26.83 -10.33 -0.81
C VAL A 176 -26.55 -8.95 -0.20
N TYR A 177 -25.28 -8.54 -0.16
CA TYR A 177 -24.89 -7.21 0.29
C TYR A 177 -25.55 -6.10 -0.54
N PHE A 178 -25.53 -6.22 -1.88
CA PHE A 178 -26.13 -5.24 -2.79
C PHE A 178 -27.63 -5.07 -2.54
N LYS A 179 -28.36 -6.18 -2.39
CA LYS A 179 -29.79 -6.17 -2.08
C LYS A 179 -30.13 -5.52 -0.74
N ALA A 180 -29.23 -5.61 0.25
CA ALA A 180 -29.46 -5.06 1.59
C ALA A 180 -29.08 -3.58 1.73
N TYR A 181 -28.05 -3.12 0.99
CA TYR A 181 -27.46 -1.79 1.19
C TYR A 181 -27.65 -0.83 0.01
N HIS A 182 -28.10 -1.32 -1.14
CA HIS A 182 -28.36 -0.54 -2.36
C HIS A 182 -27.27 0.49 -2.69
N PRO A 183 -25.98 0.09 -2.78
CA PRO A 183 -24.92 1.02 -3.16
C PRO A 183 -25.17 1.59 -4.56
N THR A 184 -24.75 2.82 -4.83
CA THR A 184 -25.07 3.52 -6.10
C THR A 184 -23.86 3.64 -7.03
N VAL A 185 -22.69 4.02 -6.54
CA VAL A 185 -21.46 4.22 -7.34
C VAL A 185 -20.35 3.30 -6.86
N TYR A 186 -19.93 3.51 -5.61
CA TYR A 186 -18.92 2.64 -5.01
C TYR A 186 -19.55 1.36 -4.51
N LEU A 187 -18.85 0.24 -4.67
CA LEU A 187 -19.33 -1.04 -4.15
C LEU A 187 -19.59 -0.97 -2.64
N PHE A 188 -18.72 -0.26 -1.91
CA PHE A 188 -18.88 -0.06 -0.47
C PHE A 188 -19.03 1.42 -0.15
N ASN A 189 -20.22 1.81 0.27
CA ASN A 189 -20.52 3.18 0.67
C ASN A 189 -20.22 3.41 2.16
N GLY A 190 -19.72 4.61 2.48
CA GLY A 190 -19.67 5.16 3.82
C GLY A 190 -21.01 5.79 4.22
N GLN A 191 -20.96 6.71 5.18
CA GLN A 191 -22.10 7.58 5.51
C GLN A 191 -22.37 8.54 4.33
N SER A 192 -23.63 8.91 4.14
CA SER A 192 -24.05 9.84 3.07
C SER A 192 -23.69 9.39 1.65
N ASN A 193 -23.69 8.10 1.37
CA ASN A 193 -23.35 7.50 0.07
C ASN A 193 -21.95 7.86 -0.48
N LEU A 194 -21.09 8.44 0.34
CA LEU A 194 -19.69 8.67 0.01
C LEU A 194 -18.90 7.36 0.05
N GLN A 195 -17.73 7.40 -0.53
CA GLN A 195 -16.76 6.30 -0.50
C GLN A 195 -16.48 5.80 0.92
N TYR A 196 -16.38 4.48 1.09
CA TYR A 196 -16.00 3.90 2.38
C TYR A 196 -14.56 4.29 2.74
N SER A 197 -14.29 4.62 4.01
CA SER A 197 -12.99 5.14 4.37
C SER A 197 -11.96 4.02 4.64
N ILE A 198 -10.70 4.30 4.30
CA ILE A 198 -9.57 3.42 4.65
C ILE A 198 -9.52 3.17 6.17
N LYS A 199 -9.80 4.21 6.97
CA LYS A 199 -9.85 4.11 8.44
C LYS A 199 -10.92 3.14 8.90
N SER A 200 -12.11 3.19 8.29
CA SER A 200 -13.19 2.24 8.57
C SER A 200 -12.78 0.81 8.25
N CYS A 201 -12.12 0.57 7.10
CA CYS A 201 -11.60 -0.76 6.76
C CYS A 201 -10.59 -1.28 7.78
N GLN A 202 -9.71 -0.41 8.29
CA GLN A 202 -8.76 -0.78 9.35
C GLN A 202 -9.48 -1.13 10.66
N LEU A 203 -10.49 -0.35 11.04
CA LEU A 203 -11.25 -0.58 12.28
C LEU A 203 -12.04 -1.89 12.23
N ILE A 204 -12.72 -2.19 11.10
CA ILE A 204 -13.45 -3.46 10.97
C ILE A 204 -12.50 -4.67 10.96
N PHE A 205 -11.32 -4.52 10.34
CA PHE A 205 -10.30 -5.57 10.39
C PHE A 205 -9.87 -5.85 11.83
N LYS A 206 -9.50 -4.81 12.59
CA LYS A 206 -9.11 -4.95 14.00
C LYS A 206 -10.21 -5.57 14.85
N LYS A 207 -11.46 -5.16 14.63
CA LYS A 207 -12.62 -5.69 15.36
C LYS A 207 -12.86 -7.16 15.13
N TRP A 208 -12.71 -7.65 13.90
CA TRP A 208 -13.20 -8.97 13.51
C TRP A 208 -12.10 -10.00 13.30
N ILE A 209 -10.90 -9.59 12.91
CA ILE A 209 -9.81 -10.50 12.55
C ILE A 209 -8.71 -10.49 13.60
N ASP A 210 -7.99 -9.35 13.72
CA ASP A 210 -6.85 -9.22 14.62
C ASP A 210 -6.62 -7.76 15.03
N GLU A 211 -6.70 -7.50 16.33
CA GLU A 211 -6.55 -6.16 16.92
C GLU A 211 -5.12 -5.62 16.79
N LYS A 212 -4.13 -6.48 16.86
CA LYS A 212 -2.70 -6.12 16.90
C LYS A 212 -2.11 -5.84 15.52
N SER A 213 -2.73 -6.35 14.47
CA SER A 213 -2.23 -6.27 13.10
C SER A 213 -2.95 -5.19 12.27
N HIS A 214 -2.71 -5.21 10.97
CA HIS A 214 -3.31 -4.29 10.00
C HIS A 214 -3.91 -5.05 8.81
N ILE A 215 -4.93 -4.48 8.16
CA ILE A 215 -5.70 -5.14 7.09
C ILE A 215 -4.84 -5.67 5.93
N HIS A 216 -3.63 -5.12 5.70
CA HIS A 216 -2.74 -5.59 4.64
C HIS A 216 -2.23 -7.03 4.87
N ILE A 217 -2.33 -7.53 6.12
CA ILE A 217 -2.00 -8.92 6.42
C ILE A 217 -2.94 -9.91 5.72
N LEU A 218 -4.22 -9.55 5.49
CA LEU A 218 -5.13 -10.37 4.68
C LEU A 218 -4.60 -10.59 3.27
N ARG A 219 -4.01 -9.56 2.69
CA ARG A 219 -3.39 -9.67 1.37
C ARG A 219 -2.15 -10.58 1.39
N HIS A 220 -1.30 -10.46 2.41
CA HIS A 220 -0.15 -11.35 2.56
C HIS A 220 -0.60 -12.80 2.73
N SER A 221 -1.57 -13.03 3.62
CA SER A 221 -2.13 -14.37 3.87
C SER A 221 -2.81 -14.95 2.62
N CYS A 222 -3.54 -14.13 1.85
CA CYS A 222 -4.13 -14.56 0.58
C CYS A 222 -3.06 -15.10 -0.39
N PHE A 223 -1.99 -14.34 -0.62
CA PHE A 223 -0.98 -14.76 -1.60
C PHE A 223 -0.09 -15.90 -1.11
N THR A 224 0.16 -15.98 0.20
CA THR A 224 0.82 -17.16 0.78
C THR A 224 -0.06 -18.39 0.61
N ASN A 225 -1.35 -18.30 0.91
CA ASN A 225 -2.30 -19.41 0.75
C ASN A 225 -2.44 -19.87 -0.72
N LEU A 226 -2.54 -18.92 -1.67
CA LEU A 226 -2.55 -19.25 -3.09
C LEU A 226 -1.29 -20.00 -3.53
N LEU A 227 -0.13 -19.59 -3.02
CA LEU A 227 1.14 -20.27 -3.32
C LEU A 227 1.18 -21.68 -2.72
N GLU A 228 0.73 -21.84 -1.47
CA GLU A 228 0.64 -23.12 -0.76
C GLU A 228 -0.34 -24.09 -1.43
N SER A 229 -1.40 -23.54 -2.05
CA SER A 229 -2.36 -24.29 -2.87
C SER A 229 -1.83 -24.65 -4.27
N GLY A 230 -0.57 -24.33 -4.60
CA GLY A 230 0.06 -24.67 -5.87
C GLY A 230 -0.16 -23.66 -7.00
N THR A 231 -0.70 -22.48 -6.71
CA THR A 231 -0.85 -21.44 -7.75
C THR A 231 0.53 -20.93 -8.18
N ASP A 232 0.75 -20.87 -9.50
CA ASP A 232 1.99 -20.36 -10.06
C ASP A 232 2.32 -18.93 -9.61
N LEU A 233 3.58 -18.68 -9.26
CA LEU A 233 4.05 -17.40 -8.73
C LEU A 233 3.81 -16.23 -9.70
N ARG A 234 3.85 -16.46 -11.01
CA ARG A 234 3.59 -15.43 -12.03
C ARG A 234 2.11 -15.07 -12.10
N ILE A 235 1.21 -16.04 -11.85
CA ILE A 235 -0.23 -15.80 -11.74
C ILE A 235 -0.49 -14.95 -10.49
N ILE A 236 0.10 -15.32 -9.35
CA ILE A 236 0.04 -14.52 -8.12
C ILE A 236 0.57 -13.11 -8.36
N GLN A 237 1.69 -12.95 -9.07
CA GLN A 237 2.24 -11.64 -9.42
C GLN A 237 1.25 -10.78 -10.22
N LYS A 238 0.54 -11.37 -11.20
CA LYS A 238 -0.49 -10.68 -12.00
C LYS A 238 -1.66 -10.25 -11.12
N ILE A 239 -2.22 -11.15 -10.31
CA ILE A 239 -3.33 -10.87 -9.37
C ILE A 239 -2.90 -9.78 -8.38
N ALA A 240 -1.70 -9.85 -7.84
CA ALA A 240 -1.15 -8.88 -6.90
C ALA A 240 -0.89 -7.51 -7.56
N GLY A 241 -0.70 -7.44 -8.87
CA GLY A 241 -0.27 -6.25 -9.59
C GLY A 241 1.12 -5.76 -9.13
N HIS A 242 2.05 -6.70 -8.98
CA HIS A 242 3.43 -6.40 -8.66
C HIS A 242 4.25 -6.19 -9.93
N SER A 243 4.84 -5.01 -10.08
CA SER A 243 5.71 -4.70 -11.22
C SER A 243 7.06 -5.42 -11.17
N ASN A 244 7.47 -5.90 -10.00
CA ASN A 244 8.72 -6.61 -9.77
C ASN A 244 8.43 -7.98 -9.13
N VAL A 245 8.94 -9.03 -9.72
CA VAL A 245 8.82 -10.44 -9.25
C VAL A 245 9.34 -10.56 -7.82
N LYS A 246 10.47 -9.91 -7.49
CA LYS A 246 11.03 -9.89 -6.13
C LYS A 246 10.02 -9.52 -5.03
N THR A 247 8.98 -8.75 -5.37
CA THR A 247 7.91 -8.40 -4.42
C THR A 247 6.97 -9.57 -4.16
N THR A 248 6.88 -10.53 -5.07
CA THR A 248 6.05 -11.73 -4.93
C THR A 248 6.86 -12.89 -4.34
N GLU A 249 8.16 -12.94 -4.62
CA GLU A 249 9.09 -13.94 -4.06
C GLU A 249 9.12 -13.94 -2.53
N ILE A 250 8.76 -12.83 -1.88
CA ILE A 250 8.67 -12.79 -0.41
C ILE A 250 7.73 -13.85 0.17
N TYR A 251 6.72 -14.28 -0.58
CA TYR A 251 5.77 -15.31 -0.15
C TYR A 251 6.37 -16.71 -0.16
N THR A 252 7.38 -16.98 -0.99
CA THR A 252 8.09 -18.25 -0.98
C THR A 252 8.88 -18.49 0.30
N HIS A 253 9.32 -17.40 0.94
CA HIS A 253 10.07 -17.46 2.21
C HIS A 253 9.16 -17.59 3.45
N VAL A 254 7.86 -17.46 3.29
CA VAL A 254 6.88 -17.50 4.41
C VAL A 254 6.09 -18.79 4.42
N SER A 255 6.02 -19.50 3.29
CA SER A 255 5.26 -20.72 3.14
C SER A 255 5.99 -21.91 3.78
N ASN A 256 5.55 -22.28 4.98
CA ASN A 256 6.03 -23.50 5.66
C ASN A 256 5.60 -24.78 4.94
N GLN A 257 4.43 -24.77 4.27
CA GLN A 257 3.94 -25.95 3.54
C GLN A 257 4.79 -26.28 2.31
N LEU A 258 5.39 -25.28 1.64
CA LEU A 258 6.32 -25.54 0.55
C LEU A 258 7.60 -26.22 1.06
N LEU A 259 8.10 -25.82 2.21
CA LEU A 259 9.27 -26.46 2.84
C LEU A 259 8.97 -27.92 3.22
N ASN A 260 7.77 -28.19 3.75
CA ASN A 260 7.34 -29.55 4.12
C ASN A 260 7.10 -30.47 2.91
N LYS A 261 6.89 -29.92 1.70
CA LYS A 261 6.75 -30.70 0.46
C LYS A 261 8.09 -31.06 -0.17
N VAL A 262 9.20 -30.52 0.32
CA VAL A 262 10.54 -30.86 -0.18
C VAL A 262 10.88 -32.28 0.24
N LYS A 263 11.02 -33.18 -0.73
CA LYS A 263 11.56 -34.52 -0.49
C LYS A 263 13.05 -34.38 -0.29
N LEU A 264 13.49 -34.60 0.92
CA LEU A 264 14.92 -34.65 1.25
C LEU A 264 15.53 -35.91 0.62
N PRO A 265 16.80 -35.84 0.21
CA PRO A 265 17.46 -36.97 -0.46
C PRO A 265 17.77 -38.16 0.48
N ILE A 266 17.56 -38.00 1.79
CA ILE A 266 17.75 -39.03 2.82
C ILE A 266 16.53 -38.99 3.73
#